data_bcf1e2614af8c40f4936c53e2e4a2e56
#
_entry.id   bcf1e2614af8c40f4936c53e2e4a2e56
#
_cell.length_a   1.000
_cell.length_b   1.000
_cell.length_c   1.000
_cell.angle_alpha   90.00
_cell.angle_beta   90.00
_cell.angle_gamma   90.00
#
_symmetry.space_group_name_H-M   'P 1'
#
loop_
_entity.id
_entity.type
_entity.pdbx_description
1 polymer ?
#
loop_
_entity_poly.entity_id
_entity_poly.type
_entity_poly.pdbx_seq_one_letter_code
_entity_poly.pdbx_strand_id
1 'polypeptide(L)'
;MSTYDSAVRRQHLRRGLLRIAREISELPGIRLLSAPLYRRYFREPYRSGNLYFGVYDTYQEALDEAQRISSAKLPSTYDVEEVTTRYLDQLQSLRTCDYPALFWINQILSAGGRRIFDIGGHLGLAYYGYQHYISFPADLVWCVHDLPHVVAAGRRLASERDKLGALTFCETPHGADGFDVLISTGALQYLGYRLPSLIGELSHPPRHVLFNLIPLHPQKAFFTLQNLGVAVCPYRVESIGRLVADMQALGYRVRDHWDLNERRMRIPFKTEYEVDSYYGYYFERV
;
A
#
# COMPACT_ATOMS: atom_id res chain seq x y z
N MET A 1 -33.34 10.77 -18.17
CA MET A 1 -32.72 10.17 -16.95
C MET A 1 -31.67 9.19 -17.43
N SER A 2 -30.40 9.55 -17.27
CA SER A 2 -29.25 8.89 -17.89
C SER A 2 -29.02 7.48 -17.30
N THR A 3 -28.58 6.55 -18.16
CA THR A 3 -28.09 5.19 -17.79
C THR A 3 -27.04 5.23 -16.69
N TYR A 4 -26.29 6.32 -16.56
CA TYR A 4 -25.32 6.61 -15.50
C TYR A 4 -25.99 6.71 -14.12
N ASP A 5 -27.12 7.43 -14.00
CA ASP A 5 -27.86 7.58 -12.72
C ASP A 5 -28.42 6.24 -12.21
N SER A 6 -28.84 5.37 -13.12
CA SER A 6 -29.34 4.03 -12.75
C SER A 6 -28.24 3.10 -12.27
N ALA A 7 -27.04 3.19 -12.85
CA ALA A 7 -25.88 2.40 -12.45
C ALA A 7 -25.37 2.83 -11.07
N VAL A 8 -25.28 4.13 -10.81
CA VAL A 8 -24.88 4.71 -9.51
C VAL A 8 -25.88 4.33 -8.42
N ARG A 9 -27.21 4.43 -8.68
CA ARG A 9 -28.24 3.99 -7.72
C ARG A 9 -28.19 2.50 -7.41
N ARG A 10 -27.96 1.64 -8.43
CA ARG A 10 -27.78 0.19 -8.22
C ARG A 10 -26.56 -0.12 -7.36
N GLN A 11 -25.48 0.61 -7.55
CA GLN A 11 -24.27 0.45 -6.76
C GLN A 11 -24.47 0.87 -5.31
N HIS A 12 -25.18 1.98 -5.05
CA HIS A 12 -25.54 2.41 -3.70
C HIS A 12 -26.49 1.44 -3.00
N LEU A 13 -27.52 0.96 -3.68
CA LEU A 13 -28.44 -0.06 -3.15
C LEU A 13 -27.70 -1.37 -2.81
N ARG A 14 -26.84 -1.84 -3.72
CA ARG A 14 -26.02 -3.04 -3.47
C ARG A 14 -25.09 -2.88 -2.27
N ARG A 15 -24.45 -1.71 -2.12
CA ARG A 15 -23.60 -1.39 -0.95
C ARG A 15 -24.42 -1.36 0.34
N GLY A 16 -25.62 -0.77 0.31
CA GLY A 16 -26.55 -0.75 1.44
C GLY A 16 -26.99 -2.16 1.87
N LEU A 17 -27.38 -3.00 0.93
CA LEU A 17 -27.80 -4.40 1.20
C LEU A 17 -26.63 -5.23 1.75
N LEU A 18 -25.42 -5.07 1.21
CA LEU A 18 -24.23 -5.76 1.72
C LEU A 18 -23.89 -5.32 3.15
N ARG A 19 -24.09 -4.04 3.48
CA ARG A 19 -23.90 -3.52 4.83
C ARG A 19 -24.90 -4.16 5.82
N ILE A 20 -26.17 -4.17 5.47
CA ILE A 20 -27.23 -4.78 6.31
C ILE A 20 -26.98 -6.28 6.47
N ALA A 21 -26.69 -7.00 5.40
CA ALA A 21 -26.38 -8.43 5.46
C ALA A 21 -25.19 -8.73 6.37
N ARG A 22 -24.19 -7.85 6.36
CA ARG A 22 -23.04 -7.94 7.25
C ARG A 22 -23.44 -7.70 8.71
N GLU A 23 -24.14 -6.61 9.01
CA GLU A 23 -24.60 -6.30 10.37
C GLU A 23 -25.40 -7.46 10.95
N ILE A 24 -26.29 -8.09 10.14
CA ILE A 24 -27.02 -9.29 10.54
C ILE A 24 -26.07 -10.46 10.79
N SER A 25 -25.09 -10.69 9.94
CA SER A 25 -24.15 -11.81 10.08
C SER A 25 -23.25 -11.71 11.33
N GLU A 26 -23.07 -10.50 11.86
CA GLU A 26 -22.26 -10.21 13.04
C GLU A 26 -23.04 -10.28 14.36
N LEU A 27 -24.38 -10.45 14.32
CA LEU A 27 -25.19 -10.64 15.52
C LEU A 27 -24.75 -11.89 16.32
N PRO A 28 -24.72 -11.83 17.66
CA PRO A 28 -24.13 -12.88 18.51
C PRO A 28 -24.57 -14.32 18.19
N GLY A 29 -25.85 -14.55 17.93
CA GLY A 29 -26.37 -15.88 17.58
C GLY A 29 -26.00 -16.32 16.16
N ILE A 30 -25.95 -15.39 15.20
CA ILE A 30 -25.66 -15.67 13.77
C ILE A 30 -24.16 -15.80 13.55
N ARG A 31 -23.34 -15.09 14.32
CA ARG A 31 -21.89 -15.11 14.23
C ARG A 31 -21.29 -16.52 14.34
N LEU A 32 -21.89 -17.40 15.16
CA LEU A 32 -21.43 -18.78 15.31
C LEU A 32 -21.47 -19.57 14.00
N LEU A 33 -22.44 -19.26 13.13
CA LEU A 33 -22.60 -19.89 11.82
C LEU A 33 -21.89 -19.11 10.71
N SER A 34 -21.93 -17.79 10.75
CA SER A 34 -21.36 -16.93 9.70
C SER A 34 -19.83 -16.85 9.73
N ALA A 35 -19.19 -16.95 10.90
CA ALA A 35 -17.73 -16.87 10.99
C ALA A 35 -17.00 -18.05 10.30
N PRO A 36 -17.42 -19.32 10.45
CA PRO A 36 -16.85 -20.43 9.70
C PRO A 36 -17.06 -20.30 8.19
N LEU A 37 -18.24 -19.81 7.76
CA LEU A 37 -18.55 -19.57 6.36
C LEU A 37 -17.67 -18.47 5.78
N TYR A 38 -17.47 -17.37 6.51
CA TYR A 38 -16.57 -16.30 6.10
C TYR A 38 -15.13 -16.79 6.01
N ARG A 39 -14.65 -17.59 6.97
CA ARG A 39 -13.31 -18.18 6.94
C ARG A 39 -13.08 -19.03 5.70
N ARG A 40 -14.09 -19.82 5.30
CA ARG A 40 -14.06 -20.59 4.04
C ARG A 40 -14.03 -19.65 2.83
N TYR A 41 -14.88 -18.65 2.79
CA TYR A 41 -14.94 -17.66 1.72
C TYR A 41 -13.64 -16.89 1.57
N PHE A 42 -13.00 -16.51 2.70
CA PHE A 42 -11.71 -15.80 2.69
C PHE A 42 -10.59 -16.60 1.99
N ARG A 43 -10.66 -17.91 2.00
CA ARG A 43 -9.67 -18.80 1.38
C ARG A 43 -9.85 -19.01 -0.12
N GLU A 44 -10.89 -18.46 -0.72
CA GLU A 44 -11.15 -18.59 -2.14
C GLU A 44 -10.25 -17.63 -2.95
N PRO A 45 -9.54 -18.15 -4.00
CA PRO A 45 -8.77 -17.31 -4.90
C PRO A 45 -9.67 -16.52 -5.85
N TYR A 46 -9.10 -15.53 -6.53
CA TYR A 46 -9.73 -14.79 -7.64
C TYR A 46 -11.07 -14.12 -7.32
N ARG A 47 -11.31 -13.76 -6.07
CA ARG A 47 -12.47 -12.96 -5.69
C ARG A 47 -12.24 -11.47 -6.00
N SER A 48 -13.28 -10.77 -6.35
CA SER A 48 -13.22 -9.32 -6.56
C SER A 48 -13.16 -8.59 -5.21
N GLY A 49 -12.16 -7.75 -5.03
CA GLY A 49 -11.98 -6.90 -3.85
C GLY A 49 -11.05 -7.50 -2.80
N ASN A 50 -10.66 -6.65 -1.88
CA ASN A 50 -9.80 -7.02 -0.76
C ASN A 50 -10.65 -7.59 0.38
N LEU A 51 -10.32 -8.80 0.82
CA LEU A 51 -10.91 -9.42 2.00
C LEU A 51 -9.89 -9.40 3.14
N TYR A 52 -10.36 -9.19 4.36
CA TYR A 52 -9.52 -9.16 5.56
C TYR A 52 -9.98 -10.22 6.57
N PHE A 53 -9.04 -10.85 7.25
CA PHE A 53 -9.34 -11.92 8.19
C PHE A 53 -8.38 -11.92 9.38
N GLY A 54 -8.95 -12.00 10.58
CA GLY A 54 -8.19 -12.11 11.82
C GLY A 54 -7.54 -10.82 12.28
N VAL A 55 -7.06 -10.82 13.51
CA VAL A 55 -6.23 -9.77 14.11
C VAL A 55 -5.11 -10.46 14.86
N TYR A 56 -3.89 -9.98 14.66
CA TYR A 56 -2.65 -10.57 15.18
C TYR A 56 -1.79 -9.45 15.76
N ASP A 57 -1.05 -9.77 16.82
CA ASP A 57 -0.21 -8.79 17.50
C ASP A 57 1.16 -8.62 16.79
N THR A 58 1.62 -9.66 16.11
CA THR A 58 2.92 -9.67 15.43
C THR A 58 2.83 -10.04 13.96
N TYR A 59 3.82 -9.58 13.18
CA TYR A 59 3.96 -9.98 11.77
C TYR A 59 4.12 -11.50 11.64
N GLN A 60 4.88 -12.14 12.56
CA GLN A 60 5.14 -13.58 12.50
C GLN A 60 3.85 -14.40 12.71
N GLU A 61 3.01 -14.03 13.68
CA GLU A 61 1.71 -14.69 13.89
C GLU A 61 0.81 -14.59 12.65
N ALA A 62 0.77 -13.41 12.03
CA ALA A 62 0.01 -13.21 10.79
C ALA A 62 0.59 -14.04 9.63
N LEU A 63 1.92 -14.13 9.53
CA LEU A 63 2.60 -14.92 8.49
C LEU A 63 2.36 -16.42 8.68
N ASP A 64 2.46 -16.93 9.90
CA ASP A 64 2.19 -18.33 10.22
C ASP A 64 0.76 -18.72 9.86
N GLU A 65 -0.21 -17.85 10.18
CA GLU A 65 -1.60 -18.07 9.78
C GLU A 65 -1.79 -17.97 8.25
N ALA A 66 -1.13 -17.02 7.57
CA ALA A 66 -1.16 -16.93 6.12
C ALA A 66 -0.64 -18.22 5.47
N GLN A 67 0.47 -18.76 5.95
CA GLN A 67 1.03 -20.03 5.49
C GLN A 67 0.08 -21.21 5.75
N ARG A 68 -0.56 -21.23 6.93
CA ARG A 68 -1.52 -22.30 7.30
C ARG A 68 -2.77 -22.34 6.42
N ILE A 69 -3.21 -21.19 5.91
CA ILE A 69 -4.40 -21.10 5.05
C ILE A 69 -4.07 -21.02 3.56
N SER A 70 -2.79 -20.89 3.21
CA SER A 70 -2.32 -20.82 1.83
C SER A 70 -2.58 -22.13 1.06
N SER A 71 -2.60 -22.02 -0.26
CA SER A 71 -2.73 -23.14 -1.19
C SER A 71 -1.93 -22.86 -2.47
N ALA A 72 -1.78 -23.84 -3.35
CA ALA A 72 -1.13 -23.64 -4.65
C ALA A 72 -1.79 -22.56 -5.51
N LYS A 73 -3.11 -22.32 -5.31
CA LYS A 73 -3.87 -21.28 -6.02
C LYS A 73 -3.95 -19.94 -5.26
N LEU A 74 -3.52 -19.92 -4.01
CA LEU A 74 -3.54 -18.74 -3.14
C LEU A 74 -2.30 -18.78 -2.21
N PRO A 75 -1.10 -18.48 -2.73
CA PRO A 75 0.14 -18.51 -1.94
C PRO A 75 0.14 -17.45 -0.84
N SER A 76 1.02 -17.65 0.16
CA SER A 76 1.25 -16.70 1.25
C SER A 76 2.29 -15.63 0.93
N THR A 77 2.69 -15.50 -0.33
CA THR A 77 3.61 -14.49 -0.83
C THR A 77 3.03 -13.78 -2.03
N TYR A 78 3.33 -12.48 -2.15
CA TYR A 78 3.00 -11.67 -3.31
C TYR A 78 4.06 -11.74 -4.42
N ASP A 79 5.17 -12.43 -4.19
CA ASP A 79 6.26 -12.61 -5.15
C ASP A 79 5.92 -13.70 -6.17
N VAL A 80 4.93 -13.43 -7.01
CA VAL A 80 4.41 -14.32 -8.05
C VAL A 80 4.32 -13.60 -9.40
N GLU A 81 4.50 -14.33 -10.49
CA GLU A 81 4.58 -13.75 -11.84
C GLU A 81 3.29 -13.04 -12.28
N GLU A 82 2.12 -13.55 -11.88
CA GLU A 82 0.82 -12.94 -12.20
C GLU A 82 0.68 -11.50 -11.67
N VAL A 83 1.40 -11.15 -10.64
CA VAL A 83 1.41 -9.80 -10.08
C VAL A 83 2.04 -8.81 -11.06
N THR A 84 3.13 -9.19 -11.72
CA THR A 84 3.88 -8.29 -12.62
C THR A 84 3.07 -7.86 -13.83
N THR A 85 2.24 -8.75 -14.38
CA THR A 85 1.41 -8.45 -15.56
C THR A 85 0.17 -7.65 -15.24
N ARG A 86 -0.36 -7.78 -14.02
CA ARG A 86 -1.61 -7.12 -13.58
C ARG A 86 -1.56 -5.60 -13.62
N TYR A 87 -0.37 -5.00 -13.50
CA TYR A 87 -0.19 -3.57 -13.38
C TYR A 87 0.36 -2.87 -14.62
N LEU A 88 0.61 -3.60 -15.72
CA LEU A 88 1.13 -3.00 -16.96
C LEU A 88 0.21 -1.92 -17.53
N ASP A 89 -1.11 -2.10 -17.42
CA ASP A 89 -2.10 -1.11 -17.88
C ASP A 89 -2.13 0.15 -17.01
N GLN A 90 -1.58 0.10 -15.80
CA GLN A 90 -1.56 1.21 -14.86
C GLN A 90 -0.34 2.12 -15.04
N LEU A 91 0.65 1.75 -15.86
CA LEU A 91 1.85 2.55 -16.10
C LEU A 91 1.54 3.93 -16.75
N GLN A 92 0.40 4.07 -17.42
CA GLN A 92 -0.01 5.26 -18.13
C GLN A 92 -1.06 6.10 -17.40
N SER A 93 -1.46 5.69 -16.21
CA SER A 93 -2.53 6.36 -15.46
C SER A 93 -2.11 6.66 -14.03
N LEU A 94 -2.52 7.82 -13.54
CA LEU A 94 -2.36 8.22 -12.15
C LEU A 94 -3.70 8.05 -11.42
N ARG A 95 -3.68 7.40 -10.27
CA ARG A 95 -4.88 7.32 -9.42
C ARG A 95 -5.14 8.67 -8.77
N THR A 96 -6.39 9.04 -8.58
CA THR A 96 -6.78 10.32 -7.93
C THR A 96 -6.09 10.50 -6.57
N CYS A 97 -5.93 9.42 -5.82
CA CYS A 97 -5.26 9.43 -4.52
C CYS A 97 -3.76 9.73 -4.57
N ASP A 98 -3.11 9.65 -5.73
CA ASP A 98 -1.67 9.89 -5.86
C ASP A 98 -1.31 11.36 -6.17
N TYR A 99 -2.30 12.22 -6.49
CA TYR A 99 -2.05 13.63 -6.81
C TYR A 99 -1.36 14.42 -5.68
N PRO A 100 -1.66 14.23 -4.39
CA PRO A 100 -0.90 14.92 -3.34
C PRO A 100 0.58 14.51 -3.31
N ALA A 101 0.88 13.22 -3.52
CA ALA A 101 2.26 12.75 -3.61
C ALA A 101 2.97 13.31 -4.84
N LEU A 102 2.31 13.33 -6.01
CA LEU A 102 2.82 13.97 -7.24
C LEU A 102 3.12 15.45 -7.01
N PHE A 103 2.21 16.19 -6.37
CA PHE A 103 2.40 17.61 -6.04
C PHE A 103 3.69 17.82 -5.24
N TRP A 104 3.88 17.06 -4.15
CA TRP A 104 5.06 17.21 -3.31
C TRP A 104 6.34 16.76 -3.99
N ILE A 105 6.31 15.68 -4.77
CA ILE A 105 7.48 15.27 -5.59
C ILE A 105 7.87 16.38 -6.57
N ASN A 106 6.90 17.01 -7.25
CA ASN A 106 7.18 18.13 -8.14
C ASN A 106 7.83 19.32 -7.41
N GLN A 107 7.36 19.65 -6.20
CA GLN A 107 7.94 20.71 -5.39
C GLN A 107 9.39 20.38 -4.98
N ILE A 108 9.65 19.14 -4.55
CA ILE A 108 10.97 18.70 -4.12
C ILE A 108 11.95 18.71 -5.30
N LEU A 109 11.54 18.20 -6.46
CA LEU A 109 12.37 18.22 -7.68
C LEU A 109 12.67 19.66 -8.13
N SER A 110 11.68 20.55 -8.07
CA SER A 110 11.85 21.98 -8.38
C SER A 110 12.79 22.69 -7.39
N ALA A 111 12.86 22.22 -6.15
CA ALA A 111 13.78 22.73 -5.13
C ALA A 111 15.17 22.09 -5.17
N GLY A 112 15.46 21.24 -6.16
CA GLY A 112 16.80 20.65 -6.36
C GLY A 112 16.97 19.21 -5.90
N GLY A 113 15.90 18.53 -5.41
CA GLY A 113 15.95 17.09 -5.15
C GLY A 113 16.20 16.32 -6.44
N ARG A 114 16.99 15.24 -6.38
CA ARG A 114 17.37 14.46 -7.58
C ARG A 114 17.31 12.96 -7.37
N ARG A 115 17.34 12.48 -6.16
CA ARG A 115 17.45 11.06 -5.83
C ARG A 115 16.20 10.59 -5.11
N ILE A 116 15.38 9.77 -5.75
CA ILE A 116 14.12 9.24 -5.22
C ILE A 116 14.25 7.73 -5.03
N PHE A 117 14.00 7.26 -3.82
CA PHE A 117 13.92 5.84 -3.47
C PHE A 117 12.46 5.45 -3.25
N ASP A 118 11.95 4.52 -4.05
CA ASP A 118 10.55 4.14 -4.11
C ASP A 118 10.34 2.72 -3.55
N ILE A 119 9.85 2.63 -2.32
CA ILE A 119 9.58 1.35 -1.66
C ILE A 119 8.24 0.77 -2.14
N GLY A 120 8.31 -0.43 -2.75
CA GLY A 120 7.15 -1.10 -3.32
C GLY A 120 6.63 -0.38 -4.57
N GLY A 121 7.53 0.29 -5.30
CA GLY A 121 7.19 1.02 -6.53
C GLY A 121 6.83 0.13 -7.71
N HIS A 122 6.80 -1.19 -7.51
CA HIS A 122 6.46 -2.19 -8.50
C HIS A 122 7.35 -2.08 -9.75
N LEU A 123 6.80 -2.03 -10.95
CA LEU A 123 7.53 -1.85 -12.22
C LEU A 123 7.95 -0.39 -12.48
N GLY A 124 7.91 0.48 -11.47
CA GLY A 124 8.10 1.92 -11.61
C GLY A 124 6.79 2.67 -11.87
N LEU A 125 5.68 2.22 -11.25
CA LEU A 125 4.35 2.79 -11.50
C LEU A 125 4.30 4.30 -11.26
N ALA A 126 4.86 4.77 -10.14
CA ALA A 126 4.91 6.20 -9.85
C ALA A 126 5.84 6.94 -10.82
N TYR A 127 7.00 6.37 -11.15
CA TYR A 127 7.94 6.93 -12.12
C TYR A 127 7.28 7.17 -13.48
N TYR A 128 6.71 6.15 -14.10
CA TYR A 128 6.06 6.28 -15.40
C TYR A 128 4.79 7.14 -15.34
N GLY A 129 3.97 6.97 -14.30
CA GLY A 129 2.75 7.75 -14.14
C GLY A 129 3.00 9.24 -13.97
N TYR A 130 4.02 9.63 -13.18
CA TYR A 130 4.33 11.04 -12.91
C TYR A 130 4.90 11.78 -14.12
N GLN A 131 5.62 11.10 -15.02
CA GLN A 131 6.16 11.69 -16.26
C GLN A 131 5.08 12.29 -17.17
N HIS A 132 3.82 11.88 -17.05
CA HIS A 132 2.72 12.46 -17.82
C HIS A 132 2.28 13.84 -17.31
N TYR A 133 2.68 14.22 -16.10
CA TYR A 133 2.18 15.42 -15.41
C TYR A 133 3.29 16.40 -15.06
N ILE A 134 4.50 15.92 -14.81
CA ILE A 134 5.65 16.75 -14.42
C ILE A 134 6.88 16.40 -15.26
N SER A 135 7.74 17.41 -15.49
CA SER A 135 9.02 17.20 -16.17
C SER A 135 10.06 16.74 -15.17
N PHE A 136 10.73 15.64 -15.47
CA PHE A 136 11.84 15.16 -14.65
C PHE A 136 13.16 15.87 -15.04
N PRO A 137 14.00 16.21 -14.05
CA PRO A 137 15.36 16.68 -14.31
C PRO A 137 16.18 15.63 -15.06
N ALA A 138 17.09 16.05 -15.92
CA ALA A 138 17.94 15.14 -16.71
C ALA A 138 18.91 14.31 -15.83
N ASP A 139 19.23 14.80 -14.63
CA ASP A 139 20.08 14.17 -13.63
C ASP A 139 19.30 13.42 -12.54
N LEU A 140 18.00 13.14 -12.78
CA LEU A 140 17.18 12.36 -11.86
C LEU A 140 17.72 10.93 -11.70
N VAL A 141 17.71 10.43 -10.47
CA VAL A 141 17.90 9.01 -10.14
C VAL A 141 16.65 8.54 -9.40
N TRP A 142 15.94 7.57 -9.97
CA TRP A 142 14.78 6.93 -9.34
C TRP A 142 15.08 5.44 -9.14
N CYS A 143 15.19 5.01 -7.88
CA CYS A 143 15.46 3.61 -7.55
C CYS A 143 14.22 2.97 -6.93
N VAL A 144 13.69 1.95 -7.57
CA VAL A 144 12.58 1.14 -7.03
C VAL A 144 13.15 -0.03 -6.22
N HIS A 145 12.67 -0.18 -4.99
CA HIS A 145 12.85 -1.37 -4.17
C HIS A 145 11.55 -2.17 -4.16
N ASP A 146 11.64 -3.46 -4.52
CA ASP A 146 10.49 -4.37 -4.51
C ASP A 146 10.97 -5.82 -4.38
N LEU A 147 10.03 -6.77 -4.45
CA LEU A 147 10.29 -8.21 -4.41
C LEU A 147 11.13 -8.66 -5.61
N PRO A 148 11.94 -9.74 -5.49
CA PRO A 148 12.89 -10.16 -6.53
C PRO A 148 12.31 -10.34 -7.93
N HIS A 149 11.13 -10.99 -8.06
CA HIS A 149 10.47 -11.16 -9.36
C HIS A 149 10.03 -9.83 -9.98
N VAL A 150 9.53 -8.91 -9.14
CA VAL A 150 9.12 -7.57 -9.57
C VAL A 150 10.33 -6.76 -10.02
N VAL A 151 11.43 -6.79 -9.26
CA VAL A 151 12.70 -6.15 -9.62
C VAL A 151 13.23 -6.67 -10.94
N ALA A 152 13.25 -7.99 -11.16
CA ALA A 152 13.69 -8.58 -12.42
C ALA A 152 12.82 -8.16 -13.61
N ALA A 153 11.49 -8.14 -13.45
CA ALA A 153 10.56 -7.67 -14.47
C ALA A 153 10.69 -6.17 -14.72
N GLY A 154 10.87 -5.37 -13.66
CA GLY A 154 11.06 -3.93 -13.75
C GLY A 154 12.32 -3.54 -14.50
N ARG A 155 13.46 -4.22 -14.25
CA ARG A 155 14.70 -4.03 -15.00
C ARG A 155 14.53 -4.29 -16.50
N ARG A 156 13.82 -5.37 -16.87
CA ARG A 156 13.50 -5.67 -18.28
C ARG A 156 12.65 -4.56 -18.90
N LEU A 157 11.57 -4.16 -18.22
CA LEU A 157 10.70 -3.10 -18.70
C LEU A 157 11.44 -1.76 -18.86
N ALA A 158 12.30 -1.39 -17.90
CA ALA A 158 13.09 -0.16 -17.97
C ALA A 158 14.07 -0.17 -19.15
N SER A 159 14.73 -1.30 -19.44
CA SER A 159 15.61 -1.40 -20.61
C SER A 159 14.90 -1.15 -21.95
N GLU A 160 13.57 -1.36 -22.00
CA GLU A 160 12.74 -1.17 -23.20
C GLU A 160 12.07 0.21 -23.25
N ARG A 161 11.68 0.77 -22.09
CA ARG A 161 10.77 1.92 -22.02
C ARG A 161 11.33 3.16 -21.35
N ASP A 162 12.35 3.04 -20.51
CA ASP A 162 12.94 4.20 -19.83
C ASP A 162 13.87 4.99 -20.77
N LYS A 163 13.30 6.00 -21.42
CA LYS A 163 14.03 6.88 -22.34
C LYS A 163 14.97 7.85 -21.62
N LEU A 164 14.72 8.14 -20.35
CA LEU A 164 15.53 9.06 -19.55
C LEU A 164 16.76 8.36 -18.95
N GLY A 165 16.71 7.02 -18.81
CA GLY A 165 17.75 6.24 -18.16
C GLY A 165 17.88 6.51 -16.65
N ALA A 166 16.80 7.04 -16.04
CA ALA A 166 16.79 7.43 -14.64
C ALA A 166 16.29 6.32 -13.70
N LEU A 167 15.57 5.31 -14.24
CA LEU A 167 14.91 4.27 -13.45
C LEU A 167 15.83 3.09 -13.21
N THR A 168 16.07 2.80 -11.94
CA THR A 168 16.87 1.67 -11.47
C THR A 168 16.07 0.82 -10.48
N PHE A 169 16.57 -0.38 -10.16
CA PHE A 169 15.91 -1.32 -9.25
C PHE A 169 16.90 -1.96 -8.29
N CYS A 170 16.50 -2.11 -7.04
CA CYS A 170 17.29 -2.78 -6.02
C CYS A 170 16.44 -3.73 -5.15
N GLU A 171 17.09 -4.70 -4.51
CA GLU A 171 16.43 -5.73 -3.70
C GLU A 171 16.56 -5.46 -2.19
N THR A 172 17.31 -4.44 -1.78
CA THR A 172 17.48 -4.08 -0.37
C THR A 172 16.85 -2.74 -0.04
N PRO A 173 16.04 -2.66 1.04
CA PRO A 173 15.46 -1.40 1.46
C PRO A 173 16.50 -0.39 1.98
N HIS A 174 17.66 -0.87 2.47
CA HIS A 174 18.77 -0.01 2.90
C HIS A 174 19.45 0.75 1.76
N GLY A 175 19.13 0.40 0.51
CA GLY A 175 19.49 1.20 -0.65
C GLY A 175 18.95 2.64 -0.63
N ALA A 176 18.03 2.95 0.30
CA ALA A 176 17.53 4.31 0.55
C ALA A 176 18.57 5.26 1.15
N ASP A 177 19.70 4.73 1.66
CA ASP A 177 20.76 5.55 2.27
C ASP A 177 21.33 6.56 1.27
N GLY A 178 21.41 7.84 1.64
CA GLY A 178 21.90 8.92 0.80
C GLY A 178 20.96 9.37 -0.33
N PHE A 179 19.70 8.95 -0.33
CA PHE A 179 18.67 9.49 -1.22
C PHE A 179 18.03 10.76 -0.62
N ASP A 180 17.55 11.66 -1.49
CA ASP A 180 16.87 12.90 -1.04
C ASP A 180 15.45 12.61 -0.57
N VAL A 181 14.78 11.67 -1.25
CA VAL A 181 13.38 11.33 -1.06
C VAL A 181 13.22 9.84 -0.89
N LEU A 182 12.44 9.43 0.10
CA LEU A 182 11.84 8.10 0.19
C LEU A 182 10.34 8.24 -0.08
N ILE A 183 9.83 7.51 -1.06
CA ILE A 183 8.40 7.44 -1.38
C ILE A 183 7.88 6.01 -1.28
N SER A 184 6.60 5.85 -0.90
CA SER A 184 5.89 4.56 -1.00
C SER A 184 4.40 4.80 -1.23
N THR A 185 3.84 4.23 -2.29
CA THR A 185 2.45 4.46 -2.70
C THR A 185 1.62 3.17 -2.59
N GLY A 186 1.42 2.69 -1.34
CA GLY A 186 0.54 1.56 -1.06
C GLY A 186 1.26 0.23 -0.82
N ALA A 187 2.52 0.25 -0.36
CA ALA A 187 3.27 -0.96 -0.06
C ALA A 187 3.63 -1.14 1.42
N LEU A 188 3.70 -0.07 2.22
CA LEU A 188 4.21 -0.13 3.61
C LEU A 188 3.47 -1.14 4.50
N GLN A 189 2.18 -1.37 4.24
CA GLN A 189 1.37 -2.32 5.00
C GLN A 189 1.76 -3.79 4.79
N TYR A 190 2.53 -4.11 3.76
CA TYR A 190 2.98 -5.48 3.46
C TYR A 190 4.38 -5.80 3.96
N LEU A 191 5.11 -4.78 4.41
CA LEU A 191 6.50 -4.94 4.82
C LEU A 191 6.61 -5.66 6.18
N GLY A 192 7.59 -6.55 6.31
CA GLY A 192 7.91 -7.22 7.58
C GLY A 192 8.54 -6.28 8.62
N TYR A 193 9.01 -5.10 8.21
CA TYR A 193 9.62 -4.07 9.05
C TYR A 193 8.78 -2.79 9.07
N ARG A 194 9.02 -1.91 10.05
CA ARG A 194 8.38 -0.59 10.14
C ARG A 194 9.22 0.46 9.43
N LEU A 195 8.57 1.42 8.77
CA LEU A 195 9.26 2.51 8.10
C LEU A 195 10.18 3.31 9.03
N PRO A 196 9.75 3.73 10.25
CA PRO A 196 10.66 4.42 11.17
C PRO A 196 11.87 3.58 11.58
N SER A 197 11.73 2.26 11.70
CA SER A 197 12.86 1.37 12.01
C SER A 197 13.89 1.37 10.90
N LEU A 198 13.45 1.20 9.64
CA LEU A 198 14.34 1.29 8.47
C LEU A 198 15.08 2.64 8.44
N ILE A 199 14.35 3.75 8.58
CA ILE A 199 14.95 5.09 8.54
C ILE A 199 15.99 5.28 9.64
N GLY A 200 15.74 4.75 10.85
CA GLY A 200 16.67 4.81 11.98
C GLY A 200 17.96 4.01 11.79
N GLU A 201 17.97 3.04 10.86
CA GLU A 201 19.15 2.22 10.52
C GLU A 201 20.02 2.84 9.41
N LEU A 202 19.52 3.89 8.72
CA LEU A 202 20.26 4.56 7.64
C LEU A 202 21.29 5.54 8.22
N SER A 203 22.49 5.57 7.63
CA SER A 203 23.55 6.52 7.99
C SER A 203 23.23 7.94 7.51
N HIS A 204 22.62 8.05 6.33
CA HIS A 204 22.21 9.29 5.68
C HIS A 204 20.73 9.18 5.27
N PRO A 205 19.80 9.26 6.24
CA PRO A 205 18.40 9.08 5.96
C PRO A 205 17.84 10.21 5.07
N PRO A 206 16.88 9.88 4.16
CA PRO A 206 16.28 10.84 3.24
C PRO A 206 15.70 12.06 3.95
N ARG A 207 15.93 13.27 3.41
CA ARG A 207 15.34 14.49 3.95
C ARG A 207 13.81 14.48 3.84
N HIS A 208 13.27 13.91 2.78
CA HIS A 208 11.85 13.90 2.46
C HIS A 208 11.32 12.47 2.49
N VAL A 209 10.27 12.23 3.27
CA VAL A 209 9.61 10.91 3.36
C VAL A 209 8.14 11.10 3.03
N LEU A 210 7.69 10.50 1.93
CA LEU A 210 6.31 10.53 1.47
C LEU A 210 5.74 9.13 1.42
N PHE A 211 4.54 8.96 1.93
CA PHE A 211 3.82 7.73 1.67
C PHE A 211 2.33 8.00 1.47
N ASN A 212 1.68 7.10 0.74
CA ASN A 212 0.28 7.20 0.38
C ASN A 212 -0.38 5.83 0.49
N LEU A 213 -1.71 5.81 0.60
CA LEU A 213 -2.53 4.59 0.63
C LEU A 213 -2.15 3.62 1.75
N ILE A 214 -1.87 4.12 2.95
CA ILE A 214 -1.65 3.25 4.09
C ILE A 214 -2.85 3.24 5.04
N PRO A 215 -3.23 2.07 5.60
CA PRO A 215 -4.23 1.98 6.65
C PRO A 215 -3.62 2.44 7.97
N LEU A 216 -4.18 3.46 8.57
CA LEU A 216 -3.82 3.89 9.92
C LEU A 216 -5.05 3.84 10.82
N HIS A 217 -4.88 3.28 12.02
CA HIS A 217 -5.93 3.28 13.03
C HIS A 217 -5.67 4.41 14.04
N PRO A 218 -6.70 5.11 14.53
CA PRO A 218 -6.51 6.22 15.48
C PRO A 218 -5.71 5.84 16.72
N GLN A 219 -5.86 4.62 17.24
CA GLN A 219 -5.29 4.21 18.53
C GLN A 219 -4.46 2.93 18.48
N LYS A 220 -4.79 1.96 17.58
CA LYS A 220 -4.25 0.59 17.62
C LYS A 220 -3.22 0.36 16.53
N ALA A 221 -2.20 -0.44 16.86
CA ALA A 221 -1.30 -1.05 15.88
C ALA A 221 -1.48 -2.57 15.94
N PHE A 222 -1.67 -3.21 14.80
CA PHE A 222 -1.94 -4.65 14.70
C PHE A 222 -1.66 -5.16 13.29
N PHE A 223 -1.77 -6.48 13.12
CA PHE A 223 -1.75 -7.12 11.81
C PHE A 223 -3.09 -7.80 11.53
N THR A 224 -3.43 -7.90 10.26
CA THR A 224 -4.51 -8.74 9.75
C THR A 224 -4.01 -9.50 8.54
N LEU A 225 -4.79 -10.44 8.02
CA LEU A 225 -4.53 -11.03 6.71
C LEU A 225 -5.36 -10.34 5.65
N GLN A 226 -4.75 -10.11 4.50
CA GLN A 226 -5.46 -9.67 3.29
C GLN A 226 -5.41 -10.75 2.23
N ASN A 227 -6.57 -11.10 1.68
CA ASN A 227 -6.67 -11.88 0.45
C ASN A 227 -6.80 -10.91 -0.72
N LEU A 228 -5.79 -10.91 -1.60
CA LEU A 228 -5.68 -10.10 -2.80
C LEU A 228 -6.28 -10.79 -4.05
N GLY A 229 -6.80 -12.01 -3.88
CA GLY A 229 -7.29 -12.86 -4.96
C GLY A 229 -6.21 -13.73 -5.59
N VAL A 230 -4.96 -13.29 -5.60
CA VAL A 230 -3.78 -14.00 -6.11
C VAL A 230 -2.82 -14.45 -5.01
N ALA A 231 -2.93 -13.84 -3.84
CA ALA A 231 -2.12 -14.17 -2.66
C ALA A 231 -2.87 -13.81 -1.39
N VAL A 232 -2.49 -14.44 -0.26
CA VAL A 232 -2.89 -14.04 1.08
C VAL A 232 -1.66 -13.60 1.85
N CYS A 233 -1.64 -12.35 2.31
CA CYS A 233 -0.47 -11.75 2.91
C CYS A 233 -0.78 -11.14 4.27
N PRO A 234 0.19 -11.12 5.21
CA PRO A 234 0.15 -10.25 6.36
C PRO A 234 -0.06 -8.79 5.93
N TYR A 235 -0.86 -8.07 6.68
CA TYR A 235 -1.23 -6.70 6.40
C TYR A 235 -1.17 -5.88 7.68
N ARG A 236 -0.24 -4.93 7.75
CA ARG A 236 0.00 -4.08 8.91
C ARG A 236 -0.98 -2.91 8.94
N VAL A 237 -1.46 -2.60 10.12
CA VAL A 237 -2.12 -1.35 10.46
C VAL A 237 -1.31 -0.66 11.55
N GLU A 238 -0.86 0.55 11.29
CA GLU A 238 -0.12 1.36 12.28
C GLU A 238 -1.09 2.26 13.06
N SER A 239 -0.70 2.61 14.29
CA SER A 239 -1.36 3.69 15.02
C SER A 239 -0.86 5.04 14.52
N ILE A 240 -1.79 5.98 14.24
CA ILE A 240 -1.44 7.34 13.78
C ILE A 240 -0.48 8.01 14.77
N GLY A 241 -0.84 8.05 16.05
CA GLY A 241 -0.03 8.73 17.07
C GLY A 241 1.37 8.14 17.22
N ARG A 242 1.48 6.78 17.18
CA ARG A 242 2.77 6.11 17.28
C ARG A 242 3.65 6.37 16.07
N LEU A 243 3.10 6.30 14.86
CA LEU A 243 3.85 6.55 13.63
C LEU A 243 4.41 7.98 13.61
N VAL A 244 3.58 8.97 13.93
CA VAL A 244 4.00 10.36 13.97
C VAL A 244 5.07 10.59 15.04
N ALA A 245 4.89 10.04 16.27
CA ALA A 245 5.87 10.16 17.34
C ALA A 245 7.22 9.52 16.99
N ASP A 246 7.20 8.33 16.39
CA ASP A 246 8.43 7.63 15.96
C ASP A 246 9.18 8.43 14.87
N MET A 247 8.47 9.03 13.92
CA MET A 247 9.08 9.88 12.90
C MET A 247 9.65 11.17 13.51
N GLN A 248 8.95 11.77 14.48
CA GLN A 248 9.42 12.95 15.19
C GLN A 248 10.70 12.66 16.01
N ALA A 249 10.77 11.49 16.65
CA ALA A 249 11.97 11.05 17.37
C ALA A 249 13.20 10.90 16.46
N LEU A 250 13.00 10.65 15.16
CA LEU A 250 14.05 10.62 14.14
C LEU A 250 14.38 11.99 13.51
N GLY A 251 13.80 13.07 14.05
CA GLY A 251 14.04 14.44 13.58
C GLY A 251 13.17 14.87 12.40
N TYR A 252 12.06 14.18 12.12
CA TYR A 252 11.12 14.57 11.09
C TYR A 252 9.94 15.35 11.66
N ARG A 253 9.43 16.30 10.88
CA ARG A 253 8.14 16.98 11.14
C ARG A 253 7.13 16.64 10.05
N VAL A 254 5.85 16.59 10.40
CA VAL A 254 4.77 16.51 9.43
C VAL A 254 4.71 17.84 8.66
N ARG A 255 4.86 17.76 7.34
CA ARG A 255 4.68 18.91 6.42
C ARG A 255 3.27 18.96 5.88
N ASP A 256 2.71 17.78 5.59
CA ASP A 256 1.36 17.62 5.06
C ASP A 256 0.83 16.23 5.36
N HIS A 257 -0.50 16.10 5.37
CA HIS A 257 -1.20 14.82 5.42
C HIS A 257 -2.53 14.93 4.70
N TRP A 258 -3.03 13.81 4.20
CA TRP A 258 -4.33 13.74 3.51
C TRP A 258 -5.04 12.43 3.79
N ASP A 259 -6.37 12.49 3.77
CA ASP A 259 -7.27 11.38 4.01
C ASP A 259 -7.86 10.85 2.71
N LEU A 260 -7.96 9.54 2.59
CA LEU A 260 -8.52 8.82 1.45
C LEU A 260 -9.81 8.12 1.89
N ASN A 261 -10.87 8.90 2.08
CA ASN A 261 -12.13 8.47 2.67
C ASN A 261 -12.91 7.42 1.83
N GLU A 262 -12.57 7.28 0.54
CA GLU A 262 -13.11 6.22 -0.31
C GLU A 262 -12.47 4.85 -0.06
N ARG A 263 -11.35 4.80 0.65
CA ARG A 263 -10.66 3.57 1.05
C ARG A 263 -10.95 3.25 2.50
N ARG A 264 -11.47 2.06 2.73
CA ARG A 264 -11.81 1.56 4.07
C ARG A 264 -11.36 0.13 4.22
N MET A 265 -10.96 -0.25 5.43
CA MET A 265 -10.67 -1.63 5.76
C MET A 265 -11.70 -2.12 6.78
N ARG A 266 -12.33 -3.24 6.46
CA ARG A 266 -13.32 -3.89 7.31
C ARG A 266 -12.88 -5.30 7.63
N ILE A 267 -12.73 -5.61 8.90
CA ILE A 267 -12.38 -6.94 9.39
C ILE A 267 -13.65 -7.54 9.99
N PRO A 268 -14.31 -8.52 9.32
CA PRO A 268 -15.53 -9.12 9.84
C PRO A 268 -15.34 -9.67 11.25
N PHE A 269 -16.31 -9.42 12.11
CA PHE A 269 -16.36 -9.81 13.53
C PHE A 269 -15.34 -9.10 14.44
N LYS A 270 -14.68 -8.04 13.95
CA LYS A 270 -13.65 -7.28 14.65
C LYS A 270 -13.80 -5.77 14.39
N THR A 271 -14.98 -5.23 14.65
CA THR A 271 -15.35 -3.85 14.33
C THR A 271 -14.45 -2.81 14.99
N GLU A 272 -13.92 -3.12 16.18
CA GLU A 272 -12.99 -2.28 16.91
C GLU A 272 -11.58 -2.16 16.29
N TYR A 273 -11.31 -2.88 15.19
CA TYR A 273 -10.07 -2.87 14.40
C TYR A 273 -10.30 -2.36 12.97
N GLU A 274 -11.46 -1.80 12.69
CA GLU A 274 -11.75 -1.25 11.36
C GLU A 274 -11.04 0.08 11.13
N VAL A 275 -10.70 0.34 9.88
CA VAL A 275 -10.08 1.59 9.44
C VAL A 275 -11.04 2.30 8.50
N ASP A 276 -11.48 3.51 8.88
CA ASP A 276 -12.48 4.27 8.15
C ASP A 276 -11.92 5.07 6.96
N SER A 277 -10.63 5.36 7.00
CA SER A 277 -9.91 6.06 5.94
C SER A 277 -8.49 5.50 5.79
N TYR A 278 -7.94 5.58 4.58
CA TYR A 278 -6.51 5.43 4.37
C TYR A 278 -5.87 6.81 4.36
N TYR A 279 -4.55 6.86 4.54
CA TYR A 279 -3.83 8.10 4.75
C TYR A 279 -2.62 8.21 3.84
N GLY A 280 -2.27 9.45 3.53
CA GLY A 280 -0.97 9.83 3.04
C GLY A 280 -0.32 10.86 3.95
N TYR A 281 0.99 10.85 4.01
CA TYR A 281 1.80 11.79 4.80
C TYR A 281 3.01 12.22 4.02
N TYR A 282 3.40 13.47 4.25
CA TYR A 282 4.69 14.01 3.90
C TYR A 282 5.41 14.49 5.16
N PHE A 283 6.56 13.88 5.41
CA PHE A 283 7.49 14.24 6.49
C PHE A 283 8.75 14.86 5.91
N GLU A 284 9.24 15.90 6.56
CA GLU A 284 10.50 16.56 6.23
C GLU A 284 11.42 16.55 7.44
N ARG A 285 12.68 16.14 7.26
CA ARG A 285 13.71 16.16 8.29
C ARG A 285 14.20 17.59 8.48
N VAL A 286 14.28 18.00 9.74
CA VAL A 286 14.65 19.37 10.17
C VAL A 286 16.15 19.43 10.47
#